data_3561ca0cfd7e9a37e213cffd954664a0
#
_entry.id   3561ca0cfd7e9a37e213cffd954664a0
#
_cell.length_a   1.000
_cell.length_b   1.000
_cell.length_c   1.000
_cell.angle_alpha   90.00
_cell.angle_beta   90.00
_cell.angle_gamma   90.00
#
_symmetry.space_group_name_H-M   'P 1'
#
loop_
_entity.id
_entity.type
_entity.pdbx_description
1 polymer ?
#
loop_
_entity_poly.entity_id
_entity_poly.type
_entity_poly.pdbx_seq_one_letter_code
_entity_poly.pdbx_strand_id
1 'polypeptide(L)'
;MPSSPAPADSRRRVAVIGGGPAGLMAAETLALGGARVDLYDAMPSVGRKFLLAGRGGLNLTHSEPLADFIGRFGARAPQVAAWLQTLDPQALREWTHALGVETFIGTSGRVFPREMKAAPMLRAWLSRLRAQGVRLHMRHRWLGWREPAQAGPGCLRFATPQGDQEHAADAVILALGGASWARLGSDGSWLAPLQALGVDSVPFAPANCGFDVDWSPHFATRQAGLPLKSVALSLAEGQPGRRGECMVSATGIEGSLVYALSAPLREQIRQQGQAIAWLDLLPDWSADRVWQALHHPRGARSWSSHLQSRLSLKGVKTALLRECLPGFEDLDLLARRIKALPIILRRPRPIDEAISSAGGVRLEALTDALELRALPGVFCAGEMLDWEAPTGGYLLTACLASGRVAAGGALARDGLAAQSDDAPACGKSQ
;
A
#
# COMPACT_ATOMS: atom_id res chain seq x y z
N MET A 1 23.65 54.14 5.61
CA MET A 1 23.24 53.56 4.30
C MET A 1 22.29 52.42 4.61
N PRO A 2 21.01 52.44 4.24
CA PRO A 2 20.16 51.29 4.39
C PRO A 2 20.66 50.19 3.44
N SER A 3 20.89 48.99 3.98
CA SER A 3 21.27 47.78 3.20
C SER A 3 20.17 47.49 2.20
N SER A 4 20.52 47.36 0.93
CA SER A 4 19.60 46.91 -0.11
C SER A 4 18.97 45.58 0.31
N PRO A 5 17.66 45.41 0.13
CA PRO A 5 17.04 44.10 0.38
C PRO A 5 17.70 43.05 -0.50
N ALA A 6 18.02 41.90 0.12
CA ALA A 6 18.53 40.74 -0.64
C ALA A 6 17.56 40.43 -1.79
N PRO A 7 18.07 40.09 -3.00
CA PRO A 7 17.22 39.75 -4.12
C PRO A 7 16.23 38.67 -3.70
N ALA A 8 14.96 38.88 -4.02
CA ALA A 8 13.92 37.89 -3.75
C ALA A 8 14.32 36.56 -4.40
N ASP A 9 14.26 35.46 -3.67
CA ASP A 9 14.56 34.12 -4.15
C ASP A 9 13.57 33.79 -5.28
N SER A 10 14.04 33.86 -6.53
CA SER A 10 13.23 33.68 -7.74
C SER A 10 12.89 32.20 -8.01
N ARG A 11 13.38 31.29 -7.19
CA ARG A 11 13.08 29.85 -7.32
C ARG A 11 11.62 29.60 -7.07
N ARG A 12 11.03 28.72 -7.90
CA ARG A 12 9.66 28.25 -7.78
C ARG A 12 9.43 27.60 -6.41
N ARG A 13 8.39 28.05 -5.71
CA ARG A 13 7.98 27.50 -4.42
C ARG A 13 7.01 26.34 -4.62
N VAL A 14 7.40 25.14 -4.23
CA VAL A 14 6.55 23.97 -4.33
C VAL A 14 6.23 23.44 -2.93
N ALA A 15 4.93 23.32 -2.65
CA ALA A 15 4.45 22.68 -1.44
C ALA A 15 4.21 21.18 -1.69
N VAL A 16 4.83 20.33 -0.87
CA VAL A 16 4.57 18.89 -0.84
C VAL A 16 3.78 18.57 0.42
N ILE A 17 2.60 18.00 0.28
CA ILE A 17 1.70 17.72 1.41
C ILE A 17 1.62 16.20 1.63
N GLY A 18 2.20 15.74 2.75
CA GLY A 18 2.37 14.35 3.12
C GLY A 18 3.83 13.88 3.02
N GLY A 19 4.42 13.55 4.17
CA GLY A 19 5.81 13.08 4.31
C GLY A 19 5.94 11.56 4.23
N GLY A 20 5.10 10.88 3.44
CA GLY A 20 5.24 9.48 3.08
C GLY A 20 6.27 9.26 1.96
N PRO A 21 6.49 7.99 1.51
CA PRO A 21 7.48 7.70 0.46
C PRO A 21 7.30 8.51 -0.82
N ALA A 22 6.05 8.67 -1.29
CA ALA A 22 5.76 9.46 -2.48
C ALA A 22 6.13 10.94 -2.31
N GLY A 23 5.74 11.56 -1.20
CA GLY A 23 6.05 12.96 -0.92
C GLY A 23 7.53 13.23 -0.69
N LEU A 24 8.24 12.32 0.01
CA LEU A 24 9.68 12.45 0.20
C LEU A 24 10.44 12.34 -1.13
N MET A 25 10.02 11.41 -2.02
CA MET A 25 10.63 11.28 -3.35
C MET A 25 10.32 12.49 -4.23
N ALA A 26 9.08 13.00 -4.17
CA ALA A 26 8.72 14.22 -4.86
C ALA A 26 9.56 15.42 -4.39
N ALA A 27 9.74 15.57 -3.06
CA ALA A 27 10.55 16.64 -2.49
C ALA A 27 12.03 16.55 -2.93
N GLU A 28 12.61 15.35 -2.98
CA GLU A 28 13.97 15.13 -3.47
C GLU A 28 14.09 15.52 -4.95
N THR A 29 13.18 15.05 -5.79
CA THR A 29 13.17 15.35 -7.23
C THR A 29 13.02 16.84 -7.51
N LEU A 30 12.13 17.53 -6.79
CA LEU A 30 11.94 18.98 -6.89
C LEU A 30 13.16 19.75 -6.48
N ALA A 31 13.80 19.39 -5.36
CA ALA A 31 14.99 20.06 -4.87
C ALA A 31 16.18 19.90 -5.84
N LEU A 32 16.36 18.69 -6.41
CA LEU A 32 17.35 18.44 -7.47
C LEU A 32 17.06 19.25 -8.74
N GLY A 33 15.79 19.49 -9.05
CA GLY A 33 15.36 20.36 -10.16
C GLY A 33 15.44 21.87 -9.85
N GLY A 34 16.00 22.27 -8.70
CA GLY A 34 16.23 23.66 -8.32
C GLY A 34 15.05 24.39 -7.68
N ALA A 35 13.93 23.70 -7.41
CA ALA A 35 12.79 24.32 -6.73
C ALA A 35 13.07 24.58 -5.24
N ARG A 36 12.39 25.58 -4.69
CA ARG A 36 12.29 25.79 -3.23
C ARG A 36 11.17 24.91 -2.68
N VAL A 37 11.51 23.91 -1.89
CA VAL A 37 10.57 22.88 -1.45
C VAL A 37 10.24 23.03 0.03
N ASP A 38 8.93 23.11 0.32
CA ASP A 38 8.35 23.03 1.65
C ASP A 38 7.51 21.78 1.77
N LEU A 39 7.91 20.81 2.61
CA LEU A 39 7.19 19.59 2.86
C LEU A 39 6.43 19.67 4.18
N TYR A 40 5.13 19.46 4.13
CA TYR A 40 4.21 19.51 5.28
C TYR A 40 3.70 18.13 5.63
N ASP A 41 3.68 17.81 6.93
CA ASP A 41 3.10 16.56 7.44
C ASP A 41 2.26 16.82 8.69
N ALA A 42 1.08 16.23 8.75
CA ALA A 42 0.17 16.34 9.91
C ALA A 42 0.76 15.70 11.18
N MET A 43 1.68 14.78 11.03
CA MET A 43 2.26 14.00 12.13
C MET A 43 3.53 14.65 12.66
N PRO A 44 3.98 14.28 13.88
CA PRO A 44 5.22 14.82 14.47
C PRO A 44 6.50 14.34 13.77
N SER A 45 6.40 13.41 12.85
CA SER A 45 7.52 12.91 12.04
C SER A 45 7.03 12.33 10.72
N VAL A 46 7.83 12.44 9.67
CA VAL A 46 7.57 11.83 8.37
C VAL A 46 7.82 10.32 8.37
N GLY A 47 7.34 9.62 7.33
CA GLY A 47 7.67 8.22 7.07
C GLY A 47 7.09 7.22 8.09
N ARG A 48 6.04 7.54 8.83
CA ARG A 48 5.52 6.68 9.91
C ARG A 48 5.03 5.34 9.42
N LYS A 49 4.24 5.30 8.34
CA LYS A 49 3.76 4.05 7.72
C LYS A 49 4.93 3.26 7.09
N PHE A 50 5.90 3.96 6.49
CA PHE A 50 7.14 3.37 5.98
C PHE A 50 7.95 2.67 7.08
N LEU A 51 8.09 3.30 8.26
CA LEU A 51 8.76 2.70 9.43
C LEU A 51 8.01 1.48 9.97
N LEU A 52 6.66 1.50 9.94
CA LEU A 52 5.84 0.35 10.34
C LEU A 52 6.04 -0.83 9.38
N ALA A 53 6.06 -0.59 8.07
CA ALA A 53 6.29 -1.61 7.05
C ALA A 53 7.65 -2.31 7.24
N GLY A 54 8.63 -1.65 7.85
CA GLY A 54 9.95 -2.19 8.16
C GLY A 54 10.06 -3.03 9.43
N ARG A 55 8.99 -3.28 10.18
CA ARG A 55 9.07 -4.05 11.45
C ARG A 55 9.50 -5.50 11.26
N GLY A 56 8.99 -6.18 10.25
CA GLY A 56 9.37 -7.56 9.88
C GLY A 56 10.46 -7.67 8.83
N GLY A 57 11.07 -6.54 8.46
CA GLY A 57 11.99 -6.39 7.34
C GLY A 57 11.38 -5.52 6.25
N LEU A 58 12.08 -4.42 5.92
CA LEU A 58 11.64 -3.51 4.86
C LEU A 58 11.76 -4.18 3.50
N ASN A 59 10.64 -4.64 2.95
CA ASN A 59 10.58 -5.10 1.59
C ASN A 59 10.53 -3.89 0.64
N LEU A 60 11.68 -3.55 0.07
CA LEU A 60 11.89 -2.34 -0.72
C LEU A 60 11.25 -2.45 -2.11
N THR A 61 11.55 -3.56 -2.80
CA THR A 61 11.07 -3.86 -4.16
C THR A 61 11.14 -5.37 -4.42
N HIS A 62 10.95 -5.78 -5.68
CA HIS A 62 11.05 -7.18 -6.11
C HIS A 62 12.01 -7.31 -7.29
N SER A 63 12.72 -8.44 -7.39
CA SER A 63 13.72 -8.71 -8.44
C SER A 63 13.19 -9.51 -9.63
N GLU A 64 11.88 -9.74 -9.70
CA GLU A 64 11.29 -10.42 -10.86
C GLU A 64 11.44 -9.58 -12.14
N PRO A 65 11.31 -10.19 -13.33
CA PRO A 65 11.31 -9.46 -14.59
C PRO A 65 10.32 -8.30 -14.58
N LEU A 66 10.69 -7.16 -15.19
CA LEU A 66 9.88 -5.93 -15.14
C LEU A 66 8.46 -6.13 -15.70
N ALA A 67 8.30 -6.97 -16.72
CA ALA A 67 6.97 -7.28 -17.27
C ALA A 67 6.06 -7.98 -16.24
N ASP A 68 6.60 -8.94 -15.48
CA ASP A 68 5.88 -9.63 -14.42
C ASP A 68 5.57 -8.67 -13.26
N PHE A 69 6.52 -7.80 -12.90
CA PHE A 69 6.35 -6.76 -11.89
C PHE A 69 5.19 -5.82 -12.25
N ILE A 70 5.15 -5.32 -13.50
CA ILE A 70 4.07 -4.48 -14.02
C ILE A 70 2.73 -5.21 -13.97
N GLY A 71 2.69 -6.50 -14.31
CA GLY A 71 1.48 -7.33 -14.26
C GLY A 71 0.82 -7.40 -12.87
N ARG A 72 1.56 -7.10 -11.79
CA ARG A 72 1.01 -7.10 -10.42
C ARG A 72 0.03 -5.97 -10.14
N PHE A 73 -0.05 -4.97 -10.99
CA PHE A 73 -0.94 -3.81 -10.84
C PHE A 73 -2.29 -3.99 -11.58
N GLY A 74 -2.55 -5.18 -12.14
CA GLY A 74 -3.83 -5.53 -12.75
C GLY A 74 -4.27 -4.53 -13.83
N ALA A 75 -5.48 -3.99 -13.72
CA ALA A 75 -6.03 -3.05 -14.69
C ALA A 75 -5.24 -1.72 -14.78
N ARG A 76 -4.47 -1.36 -13.76
CA ARG A 76 -3.66 -0.13 -13.71
C ARG A 76 -2.22 -0.34 -14.18
N ALA A 77 -1.88 -1.55 -14.65
CA ALA A 77 -0.55 -1.89 -15.15
C ALA A 77 -0.01 -0.91 -16.23
N PRO A 78 -0.79 -0.43 -17.21
CA PRO A 78 -0.30 0.51 -18.22
C PRO A 78 0.17 1.84 -17.63
N GLN A 79 -0.62 2.41 -16.71
CA GLN A 79 -0.28 3.69 -16.07
C GLN A 79 0.93 3.55 -15.16
N VAL A 80 0.98 2.49 -14.35
CA VAL A 80 2.13 2.22 -13.48
C VAL A 80 3.40 1.93 -14.29
N ALA A 81 3.29 1.26 -15.43
CA ALA A 81 4.42 1.06 -16.35
C ALA A 81 5.05 2.38 -16.79
N ALA A 82 4.23 3.40 -17.07
CA ALA A 82 4.74 4.74 -17.41
C ALA A 82 5.50 5.37 -16.23
N TRP A 83 5.01 5.23 -15.00
CA TRP A 83 5.72 5.75 -13.82
C TRP A 83 7.06 5.03 -13.58
N LEU A 84 7.09 3.72 -13.78
CA LEU A 84 8.29 2.89 -13.62
C LEU A 84 9.40 3.20 -14.64
N GLN A 85 9.09 3.90 -15.74
CA GLN A 85 10.12 4.44 -16.63
C GLN A 85 11.03 5.46 -15.92
N THR A 86 10.54 6.14 -14.89
CA THR A 86 11.32 7.09 -14.11
C THR A 86 12.06 6.46 -12.93
N LEU A 87 11.52 5.39 -12.36
CA LEU A 87 12.09 4.68 -11.22
C LEU A 87 11.59 3.22 -11.20
N ASP A 88 12.27 2.35 -11.91
CA ASP A 88 12.01 0.91 -11.89
C ASP A 88 12.65 0.23 -10.65
N PRO A 89 12.41 -1.07 -10.42
CA PRO A 89 12.99 -1.82 -9.31
C PRO A 89 14.53 -1.77 -9.24
N GLN A 90 15.22 -1.73 -10.38
CA GLN A 90 16.67 -1.67 -10.40
C GLN A 90 17.17 -0.25 -10.07
N ALA A 91 16.58 0.77 -10.67
CA ALA A 91 16.88 2.17 -10.35
C ALA A 91 16.58 2.51 -8.88
N LEU A 92 15.55 1.90 -8.30
CA LEU A 92 15.26 2.05 -6.87
C LEU A 92 16.37 1.44 -5.99
N ARG A 93 16.93 0.30 -6.37
CA ARG A 93 18.08 -0.28 -5.66
C ARG A 93 19.32 0.61 -5.76
N GLU A 94 19.61 1.12 -6.93
CA GLU A 94 20.74 2.05 -7.17
C GLU A 94 20.57 3.34 -6.35
N TRP A 95 19.37 3.91 -6.34
CA TRP A 95 19.06 5.06 -5.50
C TRP A 95 19.24 4.75 -4.00
N THR A 96 18.85 3.57 -3.57
CA THR A 96 19.04 3.11 -2.18
C THR A 96 20.54 2.96 -1.84
N HIS A 97 21.33 2.41 -2.76
CA HIS A 97 22.79 2.32 -2.61
C HIS A 97 23.44 3.72 -2.55
N ALA A 98 22.95 4.66 -3.35
CA ALA A 98 23.40 6.06 -3.29
C ALA A 98 23.04 6.79 -1.98
N LEU A 99 22.12 6.23 -1.16
CA LEU A 99 21.87 6.64 0.22
C LEU A 99 22.87 6.02 1.23
N GLY A 100 23.78 5.16 0.77
CA GLY A 100 24.69 4.39 1.63
C GLY A 100 24.02 3.14 2.23
N VAL A 101 22.92 2.65 1.66
CA VAL A 101 22.18 1.49 2.17
C VAL A 101 22.28 0.34 1.19
N GLU A 102 23.06 -0.69 1.52
CA GLU A 102 23.17 -1.91 0.71
C GLU A 102 21.90 -2.74 0.73
N THR A 103 21.62 -3.44 -0.37
CA THR A 103 20.45 -4.31 -0.53
C THR A 103 20.83 -5.74 -0.89
N PHE A 104 19.99 -6.71 -0.52
CA PHE A 104 20.09 -8.09 -0.97
C PHE A 104 18.75 -8.62 -1.45
N ILE A 105 18.79 -9.70 -2.24
CA ILE A 105 17.61 -10.40 -2.74
C ILE A 105 17.38 -11.63 -1.87
N GLY A 106 16.20 -11.74 -1.27
CA GLY A 106 15.78 -12.92 -0.53
C GLY A 106 15.36 -14.06 -1.46
N THR A 107 15.18 -15.25 -0.92
CA THR A 107 14.80 -16.46 -1.69
C THR A 107 13.48 -16.36 -2.44
N SER A 108 12.60 -15.45 -2.03
CA SER A 108 11.31 -15.19 -2.69
C SER A 108 11.38 -14.08 -3.76
N GLY A 109 12.57 -13.61 -4.14
CA GLY A 109 12.75 -12.49 -5.07
C GLY A 109 12.53 -11.10 -4.44
N ARG A 110 12.10 -11.00 -3.20
CA ARG A 110 11.94 -9.74 -2.48
C ARG A 110 13.29 -9.11 -2.19
N VAL A 111 13.38 -7.79 -2.35
CA VAL A 111 14.60 -7.02 -2.10
C VAL A 111 14.50 -6.32 -0.76
N PHE A 112 15.53 -6.47 0.06
CA PHE A 112 15.60 -5.89 1.41
C PHE A 112 16.88 -5.09 1.59
N PRO A 113 16.86 -4.01 2.41
CA PRO A 113 18.10 -3.46 2.95
C PRO A 113 18.85 -4.54 3.76
N ARG A 114 20.18 -4.52 3.76
CA ARG A 114 20.99 -5.52 4.47
C ARG A 114 20.65 -5.61 5.95
N GLU A 115 20.34 -4.48 6.58
CA GLU A 115 19.94 -4.43 7.99
C GLU A 115 18.46 -4.80 8.22
N MET A 116 17.70 -5.09 7.19
CA MET A 116 16.26 -5.40 7.24
C MET A 116 15.38 -4.27 7.78
N LYS A 117 15.92 -3.11 8.12
CA LYS A 117 15.24 -2.01 8.83
C LYS A 117 15.01 -0.79 7.95
N ALA A 118 13.85 -0.15 8.11
CA ALA A 118 13.52 1.09 7.42
C ALA A 118 14.19 2.33 8.03
N ALA A 119 14.46 2.34 9.33
CA ALA A 119 14.91 3.53 10.04
C ALA A 119 16.28 4.07 9.59
N PRO A 120 17.31 3.26 9.34
CA PRO A 120 18.58 3.75 8.81
C PRO A 120 18.42 4.44 7.46
N MET A 121 17.66 3.81 6.55
CA MET A 121 17.38 4.35 5.22
C MET A 121 16.63 5.69 5.31
N LEU A 122 15.58 5.78 6.13
CA LEU A 122 14.85 7.02 6.31
C LEU A 122 15.74 8.15 6.88
N ARG A 123 16.61 7.85 7.84
CA ARG A 123 17.56 8.84 8.39
C ARG A 123 18.53 9.36 7.33
N ALA A 124 19.11 8.48 6.54
CA ALA A 124 20.01 8.86 5.44
C ALA A 124 19.29 9.74 4.42
N TRP A 125 18.06 9.35 4.06
CA TRP A 125 17.22 10.12 3.13
C TRP A 125 16.87 11.51 3.65
N LEU A 126 16.43 11.63 4.90
CA LEU A 126 16.13 12.92 5.53
C LEU A 126 17.37 13.81 5.68
N SER A 127 18.55 13.24 5.91
CA SER A 127 19.82 13.99 5.90
C SER A 127 20.09 14.57 4.52
N ARG A 128 19.93 13.78 3.46
CA ARG A 128 20.07 14.22 2.07
C ARG A 128 19.09 15.35 1.73
N LEU A 129 17.80 15.19 2.05
CA LEU A 129 16.80 16.21 1.80
C LEU A 129 17.11 17.56 2.48
N ARG A 130 17.56 17.52 3.73
CA ARG A 130 17.99 18.74 4.45
C ARG A 130 19.21 19.38 3.79
N ALA A 131 20.19 18.59 3.37
CA ALA A 131 21.36 19.10 2.66
C ALA A 131 21.00 19.75 1.32
N GLN A 132 19.94 19.29 0.67
CA GLN A 132 19.35 19.86 -0.55
C GLN A 132 18.47 21.11 -0.28
N GLY A 133 18.30 21.51 0.97
CA GLY A 133 17.51 22.70 1.35
C GLY A 133 16.00 22.48 1.45
N VAL A 134 15.52 21.23 1.46
CA VAL A 134 14.10 20.91 1.71
C VAL A 134 13.75 21.28 3.14
N ARG A 135 12.71 22.08 3.31
CA ARG A 135 12.19 22.48 4.62
C ARG A 135 11.05 21.57 5.03
N LEU A 136 11.15 20.99 6.23
CA LEU A 136 10.18 20.03 6.77
C LEU A 136 9.34 20.68 7.84
N HIS A 137 8.03 20.77 7.63
CA HIS A 137 7.04 21.34 8.52
C HIS A 137 6.17 20.25 9.13
N MET A 138 6.51 19.82 10.35
CA MET A 138 5.79 18.77 11.07
C MET A 138 4.59 19.35 11.83
N ARG A 139 3.57 18.51 12.08
CA ARG A 139 2.32 18.91 12.76
C ARG A 139 1.57 20.02 12.02
N HIS A 140 1.66 20.01 10.70
CA HIS A 140 0.91 20.87 9.78
C HIS A 140 -0.14 20.03 9.07
N ARG A 141 -1.34 19.97 9.62
CA ARG A 141 -2.47 19.27 8.99
C ARG A 141 -3.08 20.15 7.92
N TRP A 142 -3.02 19.71 6.68
CA TRP A 142 -3.63 20.42 5.57
C TRP A 142 -5.16 20.48 5.71
N LEU A 143 -5.73 21.69 5.54
CA LEU A 143 -7.16 21.98 5.64
C LEU A 143 -7.78 22.33 4.28
N GLY A 144 -7.01 22.30 3.20
CA GLY A 144 -7.44 22.75 1.88
C GLY A 144 -6.83 24.10 1.52
N TRP A 145 -7.56 24.86 0.73
CA TRP A 145 -7.19 26.18 0.27
C TRP A 145 -7.94 27.27 1.06
N ARG A 146 -7.38 28.47 1.10
CA ARG A 146 -8.02 29.63 1.74
C ARG A 146 -9.38 29.91 1.12
N GLU A 147 -9.43 29.92 -0.21
CA GLU A 147 -10.65 30.11 -0.99
C GLU A 147 -10.86 28.87 -1.87
N PRO A 148 -11.76 27.95 -1.51
CA PRO A 148 -11.97 26.72 -2.27
C PRO A 148 -12.33 26.96 -3.74
N ALA A 149 -13.02 28.05 -4.07
CA ALA A 149 -13.36 28.41 -5.44
C ALA A 149 -12.12 28.78 -6.30
N GLN A 150 -11.00 29.10 -5.67
CA GLN A 150 -9.71 29.40 -6.29
C GLN A 150 -8.67 28.32 -6.00
N ALA A 151 -9.13 27.08 -5.77
CA ALA A 151 -8.24 25.96 -5.47
C ALA A 151 -7.26 25.74 -6.61
N GLY A 152 -5.98 25.56 -6.25
CA GLY A 152 -4.87 25.44 -7.19
C GLY A 152 -3.55 25.81 -6.50
N PRO A 153 -2.53 26.22 -7.26
CA PRO A 153 -1.40 26.94 -6.70
C PRO A 153 -1.90 28.24 -6.04
N GLY A 154 -1.37 28.59 -4.87
CA GLY A 154 -1.82 29.78 -4.14
C GLY A 154 -1.71 29.61 -2.64
N CYS A 155 -2.73 30.04 -1.91
CA CYS A 155 -2.73 30.05 -0.45
C CYS A 155 -3.32 28.77 0.13
N LEU A 156 -2.47 27.92 0.71
CA LEU A 156 -2.81 26.68 1.41
C LEU A 156 -3.04 26.95 2.90
N ARG A 157 -4.03 26.29 3.50
CA ARG A 157 -4.32 26.38 4.93
C ARG A 157 -3.88 25.12 5.67
N PHE A 158 -3.32 25.32 6.85
CA PHE A 158 -2.86 24.25 7.73
C PHE A 158 -3.29 24.52 9.18
N ALA A 159 -3.82 23.50 9.84
CA ALA A 159 -3.93 23.50 11.29
C ALA A 159 -2.59 23.12 11.90
N THR A 160 -2.09 23.93 12.83
CA THR A 160 -0.84 23.72 13.54
C THR A 160 -1.04 23.85 15.06
N PRO A 161 -0.09 23.42 15.90
CA PRO A 161 -0.17 23.62 17.34
C PRO A 161 -0.24 25.10 17.78
N GLN A 162 0.14 26.03 16.89
CA GLN A 162 0.11 27.48 17.13
C GLN A 162 -1.14 28.16 16.54
N GLY A 163 -2.08 27.38 16.02
CA GLY A 163 -3.26 27.83 15.32
C GLY A 163 -3.18 27.64 13.80
N ASP A 164 -4.20 28.11 13.08
CA ASP A 164 -4.23 27.99 11.63
C ASP A 164 -3.19 28.90 10.99
N GLN A 165 -2.47 28.34 10.00
CA GLN A 165 -1.45 29.06 9.22
C GLN A 165 -1.74 28.96 7.73
N GLU A 166 -1.28 29.99 6.99
CA GLU A 166 -1.41 30.07 5.55
C GLU A 166 -0.04 30.12 4.88
N HIS A 167 0.13 29.32 3.84
CA HIS A 167 1.37 29.23 3.08
C HIS A 167 1.10 29.31 1.58
N ALA A 168 1.82 30.22 0.91
CA ALA A 168 1.73 30.36 -0.54
C ALA A 168 2.64 29.38 -1.26
N ALA A 169 2.17 28.80 -2.37
CA ALA A 169 2.92 27.92 -3.25
C ALA A 169 2.60 28.21 -4.72
N ASP A 170 3.59 28.00 -5.59
CA ASP A 170 3.46 28.16 -7.04
C ASP A 170 3.06 26.83 -7.72
N ALA A 171 3.24 25.71 -7.04
CA ALA A 171 2.70 24.40 -7.37
C ALA A 171 2.51 23.57 -6.09
N VAL A 172 1.61 22.60 -6.13
CA VAL A 172 1.27 21.73 -4.99
C VAL A 172 1.37 20.28 -5.39
N ILE A 173 2.06 19.45 -4.59
CA ILE A 173 2.01 18.00 -4.69
C ILE A 173 1.29 17.43 -3.48
N LEU A 174 0.16 16.80 -3.72
CA LEU A 174 -0.58 16.05 -2.73
C LEU A 174 -0.04 14.62 -2.69
N ALA A 175 0.47 14.19 -1.54
CA ALA A 175 0.97 12.84 -1.27
C ALA A 175 0.37 12.30 0.05
N LEU A 176 -0.97 12.46 0.17
CA LEU A 176 -1.73 12.32 1.40
C LEU A 176 -1.98 10.86 1.82
N GLY A 177 -1.55 9.90 1.00
CA GLY A 177 -1.70 8.48 1.26
C GLY A 177 -3.14 7.98 1.09
N GLY A 178 -3.37 6.70 1.41
CA GLY A 178 -4.69 6.10 1.40
C GLY A 178 -5.45 6.32 2.72
N ALA A 179 -6.23 5.29 3.13
CA ALA A 179 -7.08 5.36 4.33
C ALA A 179 -6.74 4.27 5.36
N SER A 180 -5.70 3.46 5.14
CA SER A 180 -5.27 2.44 6.10
C SER A 180 -4.31 3.03 7.14
N TRP A 181 -4.46 2.62 8.42
CA TRP A 181 -3.64 3.12 9.53
C TRP A 181 -3.81 4.62 9.82
N ALA A 182 -5.05 5.07 10.01
CA ALA A 182 -5.40 6.45 10.32
C ALA A 182 -4.56 7.05 11.47
N ARG A 183 -4.24 6.28 12.50
CA ARG A 183 -3.35 6.66 13.62
C ARG A 183 -1.92 7.03 13.21
N LEU A 184 -1.50 6.68 11.97
CA LEU A 184 -0.20 7.04 11.41
C LEU A 184 -0.26 8.20 10.42
N GLY A 185 -1.45 8.81 10.25
CA GLY A 185 -1.67 9.97 9.39
C GLY A 185 -2.25 9.65 8.01
N SER A 186 -2.59 8.38 7.73
CA SER A 186 -3.24 7.96 6.47
C SER A 186 -4.71 7.65 6.75
N ASP A 187 -5.52 8.69 6.88
CA ASP A 187 -6.92 8.62 7.34
C ASP A 187 -7.96 8.78 6.21
N GLY A 188 -7.52 9.10 4.99
CA GLY A 188 -8.40 9.31 3.84
C GLY A 188 -9.31 10.53 3.93
N SER A 189 -9.17 11.37 4.97
CA SER A 189 -10.04 12.54 5.22
C SER A 189 -10.00 13.60 4.11
N TRP A 190 -8.96 13.58 3.31
CA TRP A 190 -8.74 14.48 2.17
C TRP A 190 -9.65 14.19 0.97
N LEU A 191 -10.30 13.02 0.91
CA LEU A 191 -11.07 12.57 -0.26
C LEU A 191 -12.30 13.47 -0.49
N ALA A 192 -13.11 13.70 0.56
CA ALA A 192 -14.32 14.50 0.46
C ALA A 192 -14.04 15.98 0.06
N PRO A 193 -13.04 16.69 0.63
CA PRO A 193 -12.64 18.00 0.15
C PRO A 193 -12.27 18.06 -1.33
N LEU A 194 -11.55 17.07 -1.87
CA LEU A 194 -11.20 17.03 -3.29
C LEU A 194 -12.41 16.74 -4.17
N GLN A 195 -13.31 15.84 -3.74
CA GLN A 195 -14.57 15.58 -4.44
C GLN A 195 -15.43 16.84 -4.55
N ALA A 196 -15.51 17.64 -3.49
CA ALA A 196 -16.23 18.92 -3.49
C ALA A 196 -15.67 19.92 -4.51
N LEU A 197 -14.41 19.77 -4.93
CA LEU A 197 -13.74 20.55 -5.96
C LEU A 197 -13.82 19.90 -7.36
N GLY A 198 -14.67 18.90 -7.55
CA GLY A 198 -14.87 18.23 -8.84
C GLY A 198 -13.81 17.19 -9.21
N VAL A 199 -12.97 16.78 -8.26
CA VAL A 199 -11.98 15.70 -8.51
C VAL A 199 -12.69 14.34 -8.47
N ASP A 200 -12.67 13.63 -9.60
CA ASP A 200 -13.25 12.28 -9.69
C ASP A 200 -12.41 11.28 -8.89
N SER A 201 -13.08 10.47 -8.08
CA SER A 201 -12.43 9.56 -7.15
C SER A 201 -13.30 8.35 -6.82
N VAL A 202 -12.65 7.28 -6.35
CA VAL A 202 -13.28 6.03 -5.88
C VAL A 202 -13.20 5.97 -4.37
N PRO A 203 -14.30 5.59 -3.67
CA PRO A 203 -14.26 5.35 -2.24
C PRO A 203 -13.17 4.35 -1.85
N PHE A 204 -12.53 4.59 -0.71
CA PHE A 204 -11.50 3.68 -0.21
C PHE A 204 -12.07 2.32 0.19
N ALA A 205 -11.31 1.28 -0.12
CA ALA A 205 -11.57 -0.09 0.29
C ALA A 205 -10.28 -0.73 0.84
N PRO A 206 -10.39 -1.69 1.78
CA PRO A 206 -9.22 -2.40 2.30
C PRO A 206 -8.54 -3.21 1.19
N ALA A 207 -7.21 -3.09 1.06
CA ALA A 207 -6.37 -3.87 0.17
C ALA A 207 -5.25 -4.55 0.98
N ASN A 208 -4.78 -5.71 0.52
CA ASN A 208 -3.85 -6.53 1.29
C ASN A 208 -4.39 -6.76 2.72
N CYS A 209 -5.62 -7.23 2.81
CA CYS A 209 -6.36 -7.41 4.07
C CYS A 209 -6.71 -8.88 4.33
N GLY A 210 -7.02 -9.18 5.59
CA GLY A 210 -7.66 -10.42 6.00
C GLY A 210 -9.16 -10.39 5.71
N PHE A 211 -9.81 -11.53 5.97
CA PHE A 211 -11.26 -11.69 5.79
C PHE A 211 -11.88 -12.39 6.99
N ASP A 212 -13.08 -11.97 7.34
CA ASP A 212 -13.88 -12.62 8.38
C ASP A 212 -14.46 -13.95 7.88
N VAL A 213 -14.43 -14.94 8.78
CA VAL A 213 -15.03 -16.27 8.63
C VAL A 213 -15.82 -16.56 9.89
N ASP A 214 -16.96 -17.20 9.76
CA ASP A 214 -17.82 -17.58 10.91
C ASP A 214 -17.25 -18.82 11.60
N TRP A 215 -16.12 -18.68 12.29
CA TRP A 215 -15.54 -19.75 13.10
C TRP A 215 -16.41 -20.09 14.30
N SER A 216 -16.46 -21.37 14.65
CA SER A 216 -17.01 -21.73 15.96
C SER A 216 -16.18 -21.09 17.09
N PRO A 217 -16.80 -20.73 18.25
CA PRO A 217 -16.05 -20.19 19.39
C PRO A 217 -14.91 -21.10 19.85
N HIS A 218 -15.11 -22.42 19.74
CA HIS A 218 -14.10 -23.41 20.09
C HIS A 218 -12.88 -23.33 19.16
N PHE A 219 -13.10 -23.23 17.83
CA PHE A 219 -12.03 -23.14 16.84
C PHE A 219 -11.29 -21.80 16.97
N ALA A 220 -12.03 -20.69 17.02
CA ALA A 220 -11.47 -19.36 17.19
C ALA A 220 -10.55 -19.26 18.42
N THR A 221 -11.01 -19.73 19.58
CA THR A 221 -10.23 -19.65 20.82
C THR A 221 -8.95 -20.47 20.77
N ARG A 222 -8.97 -21.65 20.13
CA ARG A 222 -7.83 -22.58 20.15
C ARG A 222 -6.85 -22.41 19.01
N GLN A 223 -7.30 -21.89 17.86
CA GLN A 223 -6.49 -21.87 16.63
C GLN A 223 -6.08 -20.46 16.23
N ALA A 224 -6.63 -19.40 16.83
CA ALA A 224 -6.21 -18.03 16.54
C ALA A 224 -4.71 -17.83 16.79
N GLY A 225 -4.05 -17.18 15.83
CA GLY A 225 -2.60 -16.92 15.83
C GLY A 225 -1.76 -18.08 15.30
N LEU A 226 -2.37 -19.22 14.91
CA LEU A 226 -1.62 -20.35 14.37
C LEU A 226 -1.46 -20.27 12.84
N PRO A 227 -0.23 -20.50 12.32
CA PRO A 227 0.02 -20.44 10.88
C PRO A 227 -0.39 -21.75 10.18
N LEU A 228 -1.02 -21.59 9.02
CA LEU A 228 -1.25 -22.62 8.01
C LEU A 228 -0.09 -22.58 7.00
N LYS A 229 0.95 -23.36 7.25
CA LYS A 229 2.16 -23.42 6.41
C LYS A 229 2.01 -24.45 5.29
N SER A 230 2.75 -24.22 4.18
CA SER A 230 2.77 -25.12 3.03
C SER A 230 1.36 -25.50 2.58
N VAL A 231 0.60 -24.48 2.20
CA VAL A 231 -0.76 -24.59 1.66
C VAL A 231 -0.83 -23.85 0.31
N ALA A 232 -1.92 -24.07 -0.43
CA ALA A 232 -2.20 -23.24 -1.59
C ALA A 232 -3.63 -22.70 -1.52
N LEU A 233 -3.87 -21.50 -2.03
CA LEU A 233 -5.17 -20.85 -2.04
C LEU A 233 -5.56 -20.47 -3.48
N SER A 234 -6.77 -20.83 -3.90
CA SER A 234 -7.33 -20.50 -5.21
C SER A 234 -8.69 -19.82 -5.08
N LEU A 235 -9.12 -19.17 -6.16
CA LEU A 235 -10.41 -18.46 -6.26
C LEU A 235 -11.56 -19.36 -6.72
N ALA A 236 -11.25 -20.54 -7.26
CA ALA A 236 -12.24 -21.52 -7.70
C ALA A 236 -11.78 -22.94 -7.37
N GLU A 237 -12.77 -23.84 -7.16
CA GLU A 237 -12.51 -25.25 -6.90
C GLU A 237 -11.76 -25.89 -8.05
N GLY A 238 -10.74 -26.69 -7.73
CA GLY A 238 -9.94 -27.42 -8.73
C GLY A 238 -8.96 -26.59 -9.56
N GLN A 239 -8.92 -25.29 -9.40
CA GLN A 239 -7.93 -24.44 -10.05
C GLN A 239 -6.56 -24.49 -9.31
N PRO A 240 -5.43 -24.38 -10.02
CA PRO A 240 -4.13 -24.25 -9.39
C PRO A 240 -4.10 -23.06 -8.43
N GLY A 241 -3.83 -23.33 -7.16
CA GLY A 241 -3.73 -22.31 -6.13
C GLY A 241 -2.33 -21.68 -6.05
N ARG A 242 -2.30 -20.42 -5.58
CA ARG A 242 -1.05 -19.77 -5.19
C ARG A 242 -0.51 -20.44 -3.92
N ARG A 243 0.73 -20.89 -3.95
CA ARG A 243 1.40 -21.51 -2.79
C ARG A 243 1.89 -20.47 -1.80
N GLY A 244 1.84 -20.81 -0.51
CA GLY A 244 2.34 -19.93 0.54
C GLY A 244 1.91 -20.36 1.93
N GLU A 245 1.79 -19.38 2.80
CA GLU A 245 1.27 -19.54 4.16
C GLU A 245 0.25 -18.46 4.47
N CYS A 246 -0.72 -18.79 5.31
CA CYS A 246 -1.66 -17.85 5.89
C CYS A 246 -1.81 -18.14 7.38
N MET A 247 -2.55 -17.31 8.07
CA MET A 247 -2.78 -17.42 9.51
C MET A 247 -4.26 -17.47 9.80
N VAL A 248 -4.66 -18.32 10.72
CA VAL A 248 -5.98 -18.27 11.33
C VAL A 248 -5.98 -17.14 12.35
N SER A 249 -6.90 -16.19 12.22
CA SER A 249 -7.16 -15.18 13.24
C SER A 249 -8.41 -15.53 14.05
N ALA A 250 -8.67 -14.80 15.13
CA ALA A 250 -9.86 -14.99 15.93
C ALA A 250 -11.17 -14.76 15.14
N THR A 251 -11.09 -13.97 14.07
CA THR A 251 -12.23 -13.58 13.23
C THR A 251 -12.22 -14.18 11.83
N GLY A 252 -11.13 -14.86 11.42
CA GLY A 252 -11.06 -15.39 10.07
C GLY A 252 -9.66 -15.81 9.63
N ILE A 253 -9.25 -15.41 8.41
CA ILE A 253 -7.93 -15.72 7.84
C ILE A 253 -7.20 -14.45 7.39
N GLU A 254 -5.87 -14.46 7.52
CA GLU A 254 -5.00 -13.35 7.14
C GLU A 254 -3.60 -13.84 6.70
N GLY A 255 -2.70 -12.91 6.36
CA GLY A 255 -1.33 -13.22 6.00
C GLY A 255 -1.05 -13.12 4.49
N SER A 256 0.22 -13.25 4.12
CA SER A 256 0.71 -12.90 2.78
C SER A 256 0.00 -13.61 1.63
N LEU A 257 -0.41 -14.87 1.83
CA LEU A 257 -1.14 -15.65 0.83
C LEU A 257 -2.55 -15.09 0.62
N VAL A 258 -3.25 -14.75 1.70
CA VAL A 258 -4.59 -14.13 1.67
C VAL A 258 -4.52 -12.74 1.08
N TYR A 259 -3.52 -11.94 1.50
CA TYR A 259 -3.33 -10.57 0.99
C TYR A 259 -3.11 -10.54 -0.52
N ALA A 260 -2.38 -11.52 -1.06
CA ALA A 260 -2.12 -11.60 -2.50
C ALA A 260 -3.37 -11.85 -3.36
N LEU A 261 -4.45 -12.35 -2.74
CA LEU A 261 -5.74 -12.62 -3.39
C LEU A 261 -6.86 -11.68 -2.88
N SER A 262 -6.51 -10.67 -2.07
CA SER A 262 -7.52 -9.83 -1.40
C SER A 262 -8.37 -9.03 -2.39
N ALA A 263 -7.81 -8.52 -3.49
CA ALA A 263 -8.55 -7.75 -4.48
C ALA A 263 -9.70 -8.55 -5.12
N PRO A 264 -9.47 -9.73 -5.76
CA PRO A 264 -10.56 -10.52 -6.33
C PRO A 264 -11.54 -11.08 -5.29
N LEU A 265 -11.07 -11.45 -4.09
CA LEU A 265 -11.96 -11.92 -3.02
C LEU A 265 -12.86 -10.79 -2.49
N ARG A 266 -12.33 -9.60 -2.32
CA ARG A 266 -13.11 -8.40 -1.95
C ARG A 266 -14.18 -8.08 -3.01
N GLU A 267 -13.80 -8.15 -4.28
CA GLU A 267 -14.72 -7.87 -5.37
C GLU A 267 -15.84 -8.94 -5.45
N GLN A 268 -15.52 -10.21 -5.23
CA GLN A 268 -16.50 -11.28 -5.16
C GLN A 268 -17.49 -11.05 -3.99
N ILE A 269 -17.00 -10.65 -2.81
CA ILE A 269 -17.87 -10.29 -1.68
C ILE A 269 -18.77 -9.12 -2.04
N ARG A 270 -18.23 -8.08 -2.68
CA ARG A 270 -19.01 -6.91 -3.10
C ARG A 270 -20.15 -7.27 -4.05
N GLN A 271 -19.92 -8.22 -4.95
CA GLN A 271 -20.91 -8.65 -5.96
C GLN A 271 -21.90 -9.69 -5.42
N GLN A 272 -21.47 -10.61 -4.54
CA GLN A 272 -22.22 -11.81 -4.16
C GLN A 272 -22.56 -11.87 -2.67
N GLY A 273 -22.12 -10.89 -1.86
CA GLY A 273 -22.28 -10.86 -0.41
C GLY A 273 -21.33 -11.79 0.37
N GLN A 274 -20.63 -12.67 -0.32
CA GLN A 274 -19.58 -13.54 0.23
C GLN A 274 -18.61 -13.98 -0.86
N ALA A 275 -17.46 -14.51 -0.44
CA ALA A 275 -16.51 -15.17 -1.35
C ALA A 275 -16.15 -16.56 -0.83
N ILE A 276 -15.70 -17.45 -1.69
CA ILE A 276 -15.15 -18.76 -1.30
C ILE A 276 -13.67 -18.79 -1.69
N ALA A 277 -12.82 -18.92 -0.68
CA ALA A 277 -11.41 -19.21 -0.88
C ALA A 277 -11.19 -20.72 -0.75
N TRP A 278 -10.62 -21.33 -1.78
CA TRP A 278 -10.39 -22.77 -1.84
C TRP A 278 -8.98 -23.10 -1.38
N LEU A 279 -8.86 -23.78 -0.24
CA LEU A 279 -7.60 -24.06 0.42
C LEU A 279 -7.17 -25.52 0.17
N ASP A 280 -6.02 -25.68 -0.48
CA ASP A 280 -5.32 -26.98 -0.59
C ASP A 280 -4.37 -27.12 0.60
N LEU A 281 -4.63 -28.09 1.46
CA LEU A 281 -3.84 -28.37 2.68
C LEU A 281 -2.55 -29.13 2.40
N LEU A 282 -2.45 -29.79 1.21
CA LEU A 282 -1.31 -30.61 0.79
C LEU A 282 -0.95 -30.33 -0.68
N PRO A 283 -0.47 -29.14 -1.02
CA PRO A 283 -0.21 -28.76 -2.42
C PRO A 283 0.90 -29.55 -3.10
N ASP A 284 1.75 -30.27 -2.34
CA ASP A 284 2.81 -31.13 -2.86
C ASP A 284 2.33 -32.56 -3.16
N TRP A 285 1.08 -32.88 -2.84
CA TRP A 285 0.49 -34.18 -3.07
C TRP A 285 -0.58 -34.12 -4.17
N SER A 286 -0.56 -35.10 -5.10
CA SER A 286 -1.68 -35.24 -6.04
C SER A 286 -2.95 -35.69 -5.33
N ALA A 287 -4.10 -35.44 -5.95
CA ALA A 287 -5.40 -35.88 -5.43
C ALA A 287 -5.44 -37.42 -5.24
N ASP A 288 -4.92 -38.16 -6.22
CA ASP A 288 -4.86 -39.63 -6.16
C ASP A 288 -4.01 -40.12 -5.00
N ARG A 289 -2.87 -39.48 -4.75
CA ARG A 289 -2.01 -39.83 -3.62
C ARG A 289 -2.70 -39.59 -2.27
N VAL A 290 -3.43 -38.48 -2.15
CA VAL A 290 -4.23 -38.19 -0.93
C VAL A 290 -5.32 -39.23 -0.77
N TRP A 291 -6.03 -39.56 -1.86
CA TRP A 291 -7.08 -40.56 -1.85
C TRP A 291 -6.56 -41.94 -1.43
N GLN A 292 -5.48 -42.44 -2.04
CA GLN A 292 -4.85 -43.71 -1.68
C GLN A 292 -4.40 -43.75 -0.23
N ALA A 293 -3.81 -42.68 0.29
CA ALA A 293 -3.34 -42.61 1.66
C ALA A 293 -4.50 -42.66 2.68
N LEU A 294 -5.64 -42.05 2.36
CA LEU A 294 -6.86 -42.06 3.20
C LEU A 294 -7.53 -43.44 3.20
N HIS A 295 -7.59 -44.13 2.06
CA HIS A 295 -8.21 -45.45 1.93
C HIS A 295 -7.39 -46.59 2.53
N HIS A 296 -6.16 -46.31 3.00
CA HIS A 296 -5.39 -47.31 3.74
C HIS A 296 -6.12 -47.64 5.05
N PRO A 297 -6.26 -48.93 5.41
CA PRO A 297 -6.99 -49.36 6.60
C PRO A 297 -6.58 -48.59 7.86
N ARG A 298 -7.56 -47.94 8.50
CA ARG A 298 -7.35 -47.13 9.71
C ARG A 298 -7.14 -48.01 10.95
N GLY A 299 -7.79 -49.19 11.00
CA GLY A 299 -7.82 -50.04 12.18
C GLY A 299 -8.45 -49.33 13.37
N ALA A 300 -7.93 -49.51 14.55
CA ALA A 300 -8.40 -48.89 15.80
C ALA A 300 -7.89 -47.46 16.02
N ARG A 301 -7.16 -46.85 15.06
CA ARG A 301 -6.60 -45.49 15.20
C ARG A 301 -7.72 -44.44 15.17
N SER A 302 -7.53 -43.36 15.94
CA SER A 302 -8.36 -42.17 15.79
C SER A 302 -8.13 -41.51 14.42
N TRP A 303 -9.11 -40.74 13.94
CA TRP A 303 -8.95 -39.97 12.71
C TRP A 303 -7.73 -39.02 12.74
N SER A 304 -7.45 -38.37 13.86
CA SER A 304 -6.26 -37.53 14.00
C SER A 304 -4.97 -38.32 13.82
N SER A 305 -4.87 -39.51 14.44
CA SER A 305 -3.69 -40.37 14.29
C SER A 305 -3.55 -40.92 12.87
N HIS A 306 -4.66 -41.23 12.19
CA HIS A 306 -4.66 -41.69 10.82
C HIS A 306 -4.18 -40.59 9.86
N LEU A 307 -4.77 -39.39 9.92
CA LEU A 307 -4.38 -38.23 9.12
C LEU A 307 -2.92 -37.84 9.35
N GLN A 308 -2.47 -37.85 10.62
CA GLN A 308 -1.08 -37.55 10.93
C GLN A 308 -0.10 -38.60 10.37
N SER A 309 -0.40 -39.88 10.53
CA SER A 309 0.50 -40.95 10.12
C SER A 309 0.56 -41.15 8.60
N ARG A 310 -0.55 -40.91 7.88
CA ARG A 310 -0.65 -41.14 6.43
C ARG A 310 -0.40 -39.91 5.57
N LEU A 311 -0.80 -38.73 6.06
CA LEU A 311 -0.81 -37.49 5.30
C LEU A 311 0.04 -36.38 5.95
N SER A 312 0.65 -36.67 7.11
CA SER A 312 1.34 -35.66 7.92
C SER A 312 0.46 -34.46 8.30
N LEU A 313 -0.87 -34.61 8.23
CA LEU A 313 -1.82 -33.60 8.65
C LEU A 313 -1.98 -33.62 10.16
N LYS A 314 -1.63 -32.51 10.82
CA LYS A 314 -1.71 -32.33 12.26
C LYS A 314 -2.03 -30.89 12.65
N GLY A 315 -2.32 -30.70 13.93
CA GLY A 315 -2.53 -29.35 14.49
C GLY A 315 -3.66 -28.57 13.80
N VAL A 316 -3.38 -27.33 13.45
CA VAL A 316 -4.35 -26.42 12.86
C VAL A 316 -4.97 -26.93 11.54
N LYS A 317 -4.24 -27.68 10.72
CA LYS A 317 -4.78 -28.24 9.47
C LYS A 317 -5.87 -29.30 9.77
N THR A 318 -5.65 -30.18 10.75
CA THR A 318 -6.66 -31.16 11.16
C THR A 318 -7.84 -30.51 11.89
N ALA A 319 -7.57 -29.49 12.72
CA ALA A 319 -8.62 -28.73 13.38
C ALA A 319 -9.51 -28.00 12.35
N LEU A 320 -8.93 -27.42 11.33
CA LEU A 320 -9.65 -26.72 10.26
C LEU A 320 -10.55 -27.67 9.45
N LEU A 321 -10.06 -28.90 9.13
CA LEU A 321 -10.91 -29.91 8.50
C LEU A 321 -12.14 -30.26 9.35
N ARG A 322 -11.99 -30.36 10.69
CA ARG A 322 -13.11 -30.63 11.60
C ARG A 322 -14.05 -29.44 11.74
N GLU A 323 -13.54 -28.25 11.63
CA GLU A 323 -14.35 -27.02 11.66
C GLU A 323 -15.25 -26.93 10.42
N CYS A 324 -14.69 -27.30 9.26
CA CYS A 324 -15.38 -27.14 7.97
C CYS A 324 -16.18 -28.40 7.53
N LEU A 325 -16.00 -29.53 8.19
CA LEU A 325 -16.65 -30.80 7.82
C LEU A 325 -17.43 -31.39 9.00
N PRO A 326 -18.64 -31.93 8.76
CA PRO A 326 -19.46 -32.52 9.82
C PRO A 326 -18.87 -33.83 10.37
N GLY A 327 -18.05 -34.54 9.58
CA GLY A 327 -17.42 -35.82 9.92
C GLY A 327 -16.39 -36.23 8.89
N PHE A 328 -15.75 -37.39 9.11
CA PHE A 328 -14.67 -37.94 8.25
C PHE A 328 -15.02 -39.33 7.72
N GLU A 329 -16.31 -39.72 7.76
CA GLU A 329 -16.79 -41.03 7.37
C GLU A 329 -16.79 -41.23 5.85
N ASP A 330 -17.09 -40.17 5.09
CA ASP A 330 -16.97 -40.13 3.63
C ASP A 330 -15.54 -39.80 3.24
N LEU A 331 -14.78 -40.83 2.86
CA LEU A 331 -13.35 -40.71 2.51
C LEU A 331 -13.15 -39.98 1.19
N ASP A 332 -14.07 -40.09 0.25
CA ASP A 332 -13.97 -39.41 -1.05
C ASP A 332 -14.21 -37.91 -0.87
N LEU A 333 -15.19 -37.56 -0.07
CA LEU A 333 -15.41 -36.15 0.31
C LEU A 333 -14.19 -35.61 1.09
N LEU A 334 -13.68 -36.36 2.06
CA LEU A 334 -12.51 -35.94 2.86
C LEU A 334 -11.28 -35.74 1.97
N ALA A 335 -11.01 -36.65 1.01
CA ALA A 335 -9.92 -36.50 0.04
C ALA A 335 -10.04 -35.23 -0.79
N ARG A 336 -11.24 -34.97 -1.33
CA ARG A 336 -11.52 -33.75 -2.08
C ARG A 336 -11.33 -32.49 -1.23
N ARG A 337 -11.83 -32.51 0.01
CA ARG A 337 -11.73 -31.36 0.93
C ARG A 337 -10.30 -31.09 1.42
N ILE A 338 -9.46 -32.09 1.53
CA ILE A 338 -8.02 -31.90 1.79
C ILE A 338 -7.36 -31.11 0.64
N LYS A 339 -7.79 -31.35 -0.59
CA LYS A 339 -7.26 -30.70 -1.79
C LYS A 339 -7.97 -29.39 -2.17
N ALA A 340 -9.22 -29.21 -1.71
CA ALA A 340 -10.04 -28.04 -1.99
C ALA A 340 -11.02 -27.81 -0.84
N LEU A 341 -10.53 -27.28 0.27
CA LEU A 341 -11.36 -26.93 1.42
C LEU A 341 -11.99 -25.55 1.20
N PRO A 342 -13.33 -25.44 1.14
CA PRO A 342 -13.98 -24.14 0.99
C PRO A 342 -13.91 -23.36 2.31
N ILE A 343 -13.34 -22.19 2.27
CA ILE A 343 -13.38 -21.20 3.35
C ILE A 343 -14.32 -20.08 2.92
N ILE A 344 -15.46 -19.96 3.59
CA ILE A 344 -16.47 -18.94 3.27
C ILE A 344 -16.08 -17.63 3.94
N LEU A 345 -15.76 -16.65 3.13
CA LEU A 345 -15.36 -15.30 3.55
C LEU A 345 -16.58 -14.39 3.53
N ARG A 346 -16.88 -13.74 4.66
CA ARG A 346 -18.07 -12.91 4.83
C ARG A 346 -17.84 -11.46 4.46
N ARG A 347 -16.71 -10.91 4.87
CA ARG A 347 -16.33 -9.51 4.59
C ARG A 347 -14.83 -9.34 4.73
N PRO A 348 -14.24 -8.35 4.04
CA PRO A 348 -12.87 -7.96 4.31
C PRO A 348 -12.76 -7.36 5.71
N ARG A 349 -11.58 -7.50 6.35
CA ARG A 349 -11.29 -6.83 7.61
C ARG A 349 -11.31 -5.31 7.43
N PRO A 350 -11.61 -4.54 8.50
CA PRO A 350 -11.65 -3.09 8.45
C PRO A 350 -10.39 -2.47 7.82
N ILE A 351 -10.57 -1.35 7.14
CA ILE A 351 -9.47 -0.67 6.42
C ILE A 351 -8.32 -0.26 7.35
N ASP A 352 -8.60 0.05 8.60
CA ASP A 352 -7.57 0.37 9.61
C ASP A 352 -6.66 -0.81 9.98
N GLU A 353 -7.06 -2.03 9.66
CA GLU A 353 -6.28 -3.26 9.85
C GLU A 353 -5.59 -3.71 8.56
N ALA A 354 -5.95 -3.13 7.42
CA ALA A 354 -5.38 -3.47 6.13
C ALA A 354 -3.95 -2.93 5.96
N ILE A 355 -3.13 -3.63 5.19
CA ILE A 355 -1.76 -3.17 4.86
C ILE A 355 -1.80 -1.92 3.99
N SER A 356 -2.77 -1.84 3.06
CA SER A 356 -2.93 -0.74 2.12
C SER A 356 -4.42 -0.52 1.80
N SER A 357 -4.69 0.53 1.04
CA SER A 357 -6.02 0.85 0.53
C SER A 357 -6.05 0.78 -1.00
N ALA A 358 -7.21 0.39 -1.53
CA ALA A 358 -7.61 0.60 -2.92
C ALA A 358 -8.57 1.79 -2.99
N GLY A 359 -8.78 2.36 -4.17
CA GLY A 359 -9.55 3.60 -4.34
C GLY A 359 -8.69 4.86 -4.22
N GLY A 360 -9.30 6.02 -4.19
CA GLY A 360 -8.64 7.32 -4.22
C GLY A 360 -8.93 8.10 -5.50
N VAL A 361 -8.05 9.02 -5.88
CA VAL A 361 -8.19 9.84 -7.10
C VAL A 361 -8.08 8.94 -8.34
N ARG A 362 -9.10 8.98 -9.20
CA ARG A 362 -9.07 8.23 -10.47
C ARG A 362 -7.92 8.69 -11.34
N LEU A 363 -7.22 7.76 -11.97
CA LEU A 363 -6.11 8.10 -12.87
C LEU A 363 -6.60 8.88 -14.10
N GLU A 364 -7.83 8.68 -14.51
CA GLU A 364 -8.50 9.42 -15.59
C GLU A 364 -8.74 10.90 -15.26
N ALA A 365 -8.79 11.26 -13.97
CA ALA A 365 -8.88 12.65 -13.52
C ALA A 365 -7.54 13.40 -13.57
N LEU A 366 -6.47 12.71 -13.96
CA LEU A 366 -5.10 13.23 -14.01
C LEU A 366 -4.58 13.31 -15.44
N THR A 367 -3.58 14.15 -15.65
CA THR A 367 -2.69 14.10 -16.83
C THR A 367 -1.65 12.98 -16.63
N ASP A 368 -0.87 12.69 -17.69
CA ASP A 368 0.24 11.73 -17.60
C ASP A 368 1.33 12.18 -16.60
N ALA A 369 1.42 13.49 -16.35
CA ALA A 369 2.30 14.07 -15.33
C ALA A 369 1.70 14.05 -13.92
N LEU A 370 0.57 13.39 -13.71
CA LEU A 370 -0.18 13.30 -12.46
C LEU A 370 -0.73 14.64 -11.94
N GLU A 371 -0.91 15.63 -12.82
CA GLU A 371 -1.62 16.88 -12.53
C GLU A 371 -3.13 16.66 -12.56
N LEU A 372 -3.85 17.19 -11.58
CA LEU A 372 -5.31 17.17 -11.54
C LEU A 372 -5.89 18.02 -12.68
N ARG A 373 -6.72 17.42 -13.54
CA ARG A 373 -7.40 18.15 -14.64
C ARG A 373 -8.33 19.23 -14.12
N ALA A 374 -8.99 18.97 -12.97
CA ALA A 374 -9.89 19.94 -12.32
C ALA A 374 -9.14 21.07 -11.58
N LEU A 375 -7.88 20.86 -11.22
CA LEU A 375 -7.10 21.79 -10.38
C LEU A 375 -5.69 21.98 -10.98
N PRO A 376 -5.53 22.77 -12.04
CA PRO A 376 -4.24 23.00 -12.66
C PRO A 376 -3.19 23.52 -11.68
N GLY A 377 -1.97 22.93 -11.70
CA GLY A 377 -0.88 23.23 -10.76
C GLY A 377 -0.90 22.39 -9.48
N VAL A 378 -1.90 21.51 -9.33
CA VAL A 378 -1.98 20.53 -8.24
C VAL A 378 -1.74 19.13 -8.78
N PHE A 379 -0.78 18.43 -8.23
CA PHE A 379 -0.37 17.09 -8.61
C PHE A 379 -0.68 16.11 -7.50
N CYS A 380 -0.94 14.84 -7.83
CA CYS A 380 -1.20 13.78 -6.86
C CYS A 380 -0.19 12.63 -7.02
N ALA A 381 0.25 12.03 -5.90
CA ALA A 381 1.20 10.92 -5.94
C ALA A 381 0.99 9.89 -4.82
N GLY A 382 1.37 8.67 -5.07
CA GLY A 382 1.36 7.60 -4.07
C GLY A 382 0.02 6.89 -3.91
N GLU A 383 -0.23 6.38 -2.72
CA GLU A 383 -1.40 5.57 -2.37
C GLU A 383 -2.72 6.37 -2.37
N MET A 384 -2.68 7.68 -2.54
CA MET A 384 -3.91 8.46 -2.73
C MET A 384 -4.54 8.31 -4.13
N LEU A 385 -3.83 7.71 -5.08
CA LEU A 385 -4.30 7.44 -6.43
C LEU A 385 -5.05 6.10 -6.48
N ASP A 386 -6.01 5.97 -7.40
CA ASP A 386 -6.82 4.76 -7.58
C ASP A 386 -6.03 3.63 -8.26
N TRP A 387 -5.23 2.94 -7.48
CA TRP A 387 -4.51 1.72 -7.86
C TRP A 387 -4.24 0.85 -6.63
N GLU A 388 -4.00 -0.42 -6.85
CA GLU A 388 -3.57 -1.35 -5.81
C GLU A 388 -2.55 -2.36 -6.35
N ALA A 389 -1.79 -2.98 -5.46
CA ALA A 389 -0.86 -4.05 -5.77
C ALA A 389 -0.73 -5.01 -4.57
N PRO A 390 -0.33 -6.26 -4.78
CA PRO A 390 -0.06 -7.18 -3.68
C PRO A 390 1.13 -6.72 -2.84
N THR A 391 1.30 -7.32 -1.65
CA THR A 391 2.53 -7.14 -0.86
C THR A 391 3.71 -7.76 -1.59
N GLY A 392 4.90 -7.15 -1.47
CA GLY A 392 6.10 -7.66 -2.14
C GLY A 392 7.06 -6.57 -2.62
N GLY A 393 6.89 -5.32 -2.14
CA GLY A 393 7.69 -4.16 -2.56
C GLY A 393 7.06 -3.35 -3.70
N TYR A 394 6.00 -3.87 -4.32
CA TYR A 394 5.30 -3.23 -5.44
C TYR A 394 4.72 -1.86 -5.07
N LEU A 395 4.00 -1.80 -3.94
CA LEU A 395 3.38 -0.57 -3.43
C LEU A 395 4.42 0.52 -3.20
N LEU A 396 5.53 0.18 -2.54
CA LEU A 396 6.56 1.17 -2.24
C LEU A 396 7.23 1.70 -3.51
N THR A 397 7.57 0.80 -4.44
CA THR A 397 8.16 1.18 -5.74
C THR A 397 7.25 2.13 -6.52
N ALA A 398 5.95 1.79 -6.67
CA ALA A 398 5.00 2.64 -7.38
C ALA A 398 4.74 3.99 -6.67
N CYS A 399 4.69 4.00 -5.34
CA CYS A 399 4.61 5.26 -4.59
C CYS A 399 5.81 6.17 -4.85
N LEU A 400 7.02 5.63 -4.85
CA LEU A 400 8.23 6.40 -5.13
C LEU A 400 8.26 6.88 -6.61
N ALA A 401 7.94 5.99 -7.55
CA ALA A 401 7.89 6.33 -8.96
C ALA A 401 6.86 7.42 -9.27
N SER A 402 5.64 7.31 -8.75
CA SER A 402 4.61 8.35 -8.93
C SER A 402 5.01 9.69 -8.30
N GLY A 403 5.70 9.69 -7.16
CA GLY A 403 6.26 10.91 -6.55
C GLY A 403 7.26 11.61 -7.47
N ARG A 404 8.11 10.83 -8.16
CA ARG A 404 9.08 11.36 -9.14
C ARG A 404 8.37 11.92 -10.38
N VAL A 405 7.33 11.22 -10.88
CA VAL A 405 6.54 11.70 -12.03
C VAL A 405 5.83 13.01 -11.71
N ALA A 406 5.13 13.09 -10.59
CA ALA A 406 4.42 14.31 -10.16
C ALA A 406 5.37 15.50 -9.99
N ALA A 407 6.55 15.26 -9.41
CA ALA A 407 7.59 16.27 -9.27
C ALA A 407 8.14 16.75 -10.63
N GLY A 408 8.40 15.81 -11.55
CA GLY A 408 8.81 16.14 -12.93
C GLY A 408 7.77 16.98 -13.64
N GLY A 409 6.48 16.65 -13.52
CA GLY A 409 5.38 17.44 -14.06
C GLY A 409 5.33 18.86 -13.47
N ALA A 410 5.51 18.98 -12.14
CA ALA A 410 5.55 20.28 -11.48
C ALA A 410 6.74 21.14 -11.92
N LEU A 411 7.90 20.55 -12.21
CA LEU A 411 9.07 21.25 -12.73
C LEU A 411 8.91 21.68 -14.18
N ALA A 412 8.33 20.80 -15.03
CA ALA A 412 8.14 21.04 -16.45
C ALA A 412 7.02 22.04 -16.77
N ARG A 413 6.18 22.38 -15.81
CA ARG A 413 5.08 23.33 -16.00
C ARG A 413 5.63 24.72 -16.22
N ASP A 414 5.75 25.13 -17.48
CA ASP A 414 6.19 26.45 -17.88
C ASP A 414 5.11 27.54 -17.66
N GLY A 415 5.55 28.69 -17.13
CA GLY A 415 5.08 30.01 -17.60
C GLY A 415 3.70 30.50 -17.20
N LEU A 416 3.06 30.07 -16.09
CA LEU A 416 1.96 30.85 -15.47
C LEU A 416 2.47 31.91 -14.46
N ALA A 417 3.77 32.04 -14.28
CA ALA A 417 4.38 33.00 -13.37
C ALA A 417 4.38 34.45 -13.89
N ALA A 418 3.92 34.72 -15.12
CA ALA A 418 3.99 36.08 -15.71
C ALA A 418 2.64 36.83 -15.78
N GLN A 419 1.55 36.27 -15.23
CA GLN A 419 0.23 36.92 -15.32
C GLN A 419 -0.50 37.14 -13.98
N SER A 420 0.17 37.05 -12.84
CA SER A 420 -0.45 37.43 -11.57
C SER A 420 0.48 38.32 -10.72
N ASP A 421 0.74 39.54 -11.18
CA ASP A 421 1.15 40.65 -10.27
C ASP A 421 0.05 41.00 -9.24
N ASP A 422 -1.11 40.33 -9.33
CA ASP A 422 -2.28 40.50 -8.43
C ASP A 422 -2.55 39.26 -7.54
N ALA A 423 -1.55 38.43 -7.21
CA ALA A 423 -1.77 37.41 -6.18
C ALA A 423 -1.97 38.10 -4.83
N PRO A 424 -3.13 37.92 -4.16
CA PRO A 424 -3.38 38.54 -2.87
C PRO A 424 -2.33 38.10 -1.87
N ALA A 425 -1.62 39.04 -1.27
CA ALA A 425 -0.61 38.80 -0.26
C ALA A 425 -1.22 37.91 0.86
N CYS A 426 -0.65 36.77 1.07
CA CYS A 426 -0.98 35.87 2.20
C CYS A 426 -0.66 36.67 3.48
N GLY A 427 -1.70 37.12 4.20
CA GLY A 427 -1.58 38.08 5.31
C GLY A 427 -0.70 37.45 6.41
N LYS A 428 0.30 38.21 6.86
CA LYS A 428 0.96 37.95 8.14
C LYS A 428 -0.07 38.25 9.22
N SER A 429 -0.62 37.25 9.88
CA SER A 429 -1.36 37.44 11.12
C SER A 429 -0.40 38.05 12.15
N GLN A 430 -0.80 39.23 12.67
CA GLN A 430 -0.15 39.90 13.82
C GLN A 430 -0.35 39.09 15.09
#